data_a9c7c8151c601d976e5d998d3afdd600
#
_entry.id   a9c7c8151c601d976e5d998d3afdd600
#
_cell.length_a   1.000
_cell.length_b   1.000
_cell.length_c   1.000
_cell.angle_alpha   90.00
_cell.angle_beta   90.00
_cell.angle_gamma   90.00
#
_symmetry.space_group_name_H-M   'P 1'
#
loop_
_entity.id
_entity.type
_entity.pdbx_description
1 polymer ?
#
loop_
_entity_poly.entity_id
_entity_poly.type
_entity_poly.pdbx_seq_one_letter_code
_entity_poly.pdbx_strand_id
1 'polypeptide(L)'
;TFHIGSIDKMFTAVAIAQLVETGKLSWDATLAQLVPEYPDHDAANKITVWQLLHNTSGLGDILVPEYFGNREHFVAPVDYLELIARQPKVSEPGKQWSYSNAGFMLLGRIVENASHEDYDGYIQRHVFTPVGMHASGFDRLDEVTPKLSVGYYHDGMFSSVWKADWSKIQF
;
A
#
# COMPACT_ATOMS: atom_id res chain seq x y z
N THR A 1 -0.21 -7.20 19.96
CA THR A 1 -0.10 -6.56 18.63
C THR A 1 -1.26 -7.00 17.76
N PHE A 2 -1.78 -6.11 16.95
CA PHE A 2 -2.90 -6.38 16.05
C PHE A 2 -2.57 -5.90 14.65
N HIS A 3 -2.89 -6.68 13.63
CA HIS A 3 -2.88 -6.22 12.26
C HIS A 3 -4.11 -5.32 12.04
N ILE A 4 -3.88 -4.13 11.51
CA ILE A 4 -4.95 -3.13 11.28
C ILE A 4 -5.45 -3.10 9.83
N GLY A 5 -4.82 -3.90 8.96
CA GLY A 5 -5.16 -3.98 7.55
C GLY A 5 -5.19 -2.61 6.89
N SER A 6 -6.18 -2.36 6.06
CA SER A 6 -6.26 -1.12 5.26
C SER A 6 -6.44 0.18 6.06
N ILE A 7 -6.49 0.13 7.39
CA ILE A 7 -6.41 1.34 8.22
C ILE A 7 -5.01 1.97 8.08
N ASP A 8 -3.98 1.20 7.76
CA ASP A 8 -2.61 1.66 7.54
C ASP A 8 -2.48 2.69 6.40
N LYS A 9 -3.39 2.66 5.43
CA LYS A 9 -3.44 3.63 4.33
C LYS A 9 -3.52 5.08 4.80
N MET A 10 -4.03 5.31 6.01
CA MET A 10 -4.02 6.65 6.62
C MET A 10 -2.61 7.15 6.85
N PHE A 11 -1.68 6.29 7.26
CA PHE A 11 -0.29 6.67 7.51
C PHE A 11 0.43 6.98 6.20
N THR A 12 0.15 6.21 5.14
CA THR A 12 0.62 6.55 3.78
C THR A 12 0.13 7.94 3.35
N ALA A 13 -1.17 8.23 3.56
CA ALA A 13 -1.73 9.53 3.21
C ALA A 13 -1.10 10.68 4.01
N VAL A 14 -0.81 10.46 5.30
CA VAL A 14 -0.08 11.43 6.14
C VAL A 14 1.33 11.67 5.60
N ALA A 15 2.07 10.61 5.25
CA ALA A 15 3.42 10.71 4.68
C ALA A 15 3.42 11.55 3.38
N ILE A 16 2.48 11.27 2.47
CA ILE A 16 2.33 12.05 1.24
C ILE A 16 2.03 13.53 1.54
N ALA A 17 1.11 13.80 2.49
CA ALA A 17 0.77 15.17 2.88
C ALA A 17 1.99 15.92 3.47
N GLN A 18 2.80 15.28 4.30
CA GLN A 18 4.04 15.85 4.84
C GLN A 18 5.05 16.18 3.73
N LEU A 19 5.19 15.30 2.73
CA LEU A 19 6.08 15.52 1.61
C LEU A 19 5.58 16.67 0.70
N VAL A 20 4.28 16.81 0.56
CA VAL A 20 3.69 17.96 -0.16
C VAL A 20 3.89 19.25 0.65
N GLU A 21 3.63 19.24 1.94
CA GLU A 21 3.81 20.41 2.83
C GLU A 21 5.25 20.93 2.80
N THR A 22 6.23 20.00 2.73
CA THR A 22 7.66 20.34 2.65
C THR A 22 8.14 20.68 1.22
N GLY A 23 7.24 20.69 0.23
CA GLY A 23 7.55 21.03 -1.16
C GLY A 23 8.32 19.95 -1.93
N LYS A 24 8.43 18.73 -1.39
CA LYS A 24 9.07 17.58 -2.05
C LYS A 24 8.16 16.90 -3.07
N LEU A 25 6.84 17.06 -2.94
CA LEU A 25 5.80 16.54 -3.82
C LEU A 25 4.79 17.63 -4.20
N SER A 26 4.02 17.35 -5.26
CA SER A 26 2.80 18.08 -5.59
C SER A 26 1.64 17.09 -5.74
N TRP A 27 0.44 17.50 -5.38
CA TRP A 27 -0.77 16.69 -5.59
C TRP A 27 -1.00 16.31 -7.05
N ASP A 28 -0.60 17.19 -7.97
CA ASP A 28 -0.76 17.02 -9.41
C ASP A 28 0.46 16.37 -10.08
N ALA A 29 1.52 16.07 -9.31
CA ALA A 29 2.68 15.37 -9.85
C ALA A 29 2.26 14.00 -10.38
N THR A 30 2.77 13.66 -11.57
CA THR A 30 2.44 12.40 -12.22
C THR A 30 3.28 11.24 -11.70
N LEU A 31 2.74 10.03 -11.80
CA LEU A 31 3.48 8.82 -11.46
C LEU A 31 4.77 8.71 -12.26
N ALA A 32 4.80 9.12 -13.54
CA ALA A 32 6.00 9.13 -14.37
C ALA A 32 7.12 10.03 -13.82
N GLN A 33 6.78 11.15 -13.19
CA GLN A 33 7.75 12.05 -12.57
C GLN A 33 8.34 11.48 -11.28
N LEU A 34 7.56 10.70 -10.52
CA LEU A 34 7.89 10.26 -9.17
C LEU A 34 8.39 8.82 -9.10
N VAL A 35 7.99 7.98 -10.05
CA VAL A 35 8.37 6.57 -10.18
C VAL A 35 8.74 6.30 -11.64
N PRO A 36 9.88 6.82 -12.13
CA PRO A 36 10.27 6.71 -13.52
C PRO A 36 10.49 5.26 -13.99
N GLU A 37 10.74 4.35 -13.03
CA GLU A 37 10.89 2.92 -13.27
C GLU A 37 9.56 2.16 -13.45
N TYR A 38 8.39 2.83 -13.30
CA TYR A 38 7.11 2.16 -13.51
C TYR A 38 6.91 1.73 -14.96
N PRO A 39 6.62 0.44 -15.25
CA PRO A 39 6.73 -0.11 -16.60
C PRO A 39 5.69 0.46 -17.61
N ASP A 40 4.46 0.78 -17.15
CA ASP A 40 3.43 1.36 -18.02
C ASP A 40 3.57 2.89 -18.06
N HIS A 41 4.47 3.38 -18.92
CA HIS A 41 4.73 4.81 -19.07
C HIS A 41 3.52 5.62 -19.55
N ASP A 42 2.62 5.02 -20.33
CA ASP A 42 1.40 5.70 -20.82
C ASP A 42 0.44 5.96 -19.66
N ALA A 43 0.23 4.99 -18.78
CA ALA A 43 -0.53 5.18 -17.56
C ALA A 43 0.16 6.14 -16.59
N ALA A 44 1.48 5.99 -16.41
CA ALA A 44 2.26 6.81 -15.49
C ALA A 44 2.18 8.30 -15.80
N ASN A 45 2.14 8.68 -17.07
CA ASN A 45 1.99 10.09 -17.50
C ASN A 45 0.62 10.70 -17.20
N LYS A 46 -0.40 9.88 -16.95
CA LYS A 46 -1.79 10.33 -16.72
C LYS A 46 -2.23 10.24 -15.26
N ILE A 47 -1.61 9.36 -14.48
CA ILE A 47 -1.96 9.11 -13.09
C ILE A 47 -1.23 10.12 -12.20
N THR A 48 -1.97 10.81 -11.32
CA THR A 48 -1.42 11.77 -10.37
C THR A 48 -1.46 11.24 -8.93
N VAL A 49 -0.67 11.85 -8.04
CA VAL A 49 -0.70 11.59 -6.58
C VAL A 49 -2.13 11.71 -6.04
N TRP A 50 -2.83 12.78 -6.44
CA TRP A 50 -4.23 13.00 -6.05
C TRP A 50 -5.14 11.83 -6.42
N GLN A 51 -5.03 11.34 -7.66
CA GLN A 51 -5.86 10.22 -8.13
C GLN A 51 -5.55 8.90 -7.43
N LEU A 52 -4.29 8.65 -7.08
CA LEU A 52 -3.90 7.48 -6.28
C LEU A 52 -4.54 7.52 -4.89
N LEU A 53 -4.41 8.65 -4.17
CA LEU A 53 -4.99 8.83 -2.84
C LEU A 53 -6.52 8.71 -2.83
N HIS A 54 -7.19 9.17 -3.87
CA HIS A 54 -8.64 9.18 -3.97
C HIS A 54 -9.22 7.92 -4.62
N ASN A 55 -8.39 6.91 -4.91
CA ASN A 55 -8.82 5.68 -5.58
C ASN A 55 -9.52 5.95 -6.92
N THR A 56 -9.01 6.93 -7.69
CA THR A 56 -9.52 7.30 -9.02
C THR A 56 -8.45 7.13 -10.10
N SER A 57 -7.37 6.41 -9.81
CA SER A 57 -6.27 6.18 -10.76
C SER A 57 -6.64 5.28 -11.94
N GLY A 58 -7.72 4.51 -11.81
CA GLY A 58 -8.13 3.53 -12.82
C GLY A 58 -7.30 2.24 -12.86
N LEU A 59 -6.37 2.06 -11.93
CA LEU A 59 -5.55 0.85 -11.83
C LEU A 59 -6.39 -0.35 -11.37
N GLY A 60 -6.05 -1.54 -11.90
CA GLY A 60 -6.51 -2.80 -11.34
C GLY A 60 -5.90 -3.10 -9.98
N ASP A 61 -6.41 -4.14 -9.30
CA ASP A 61 -5.91 -4.49 -7.97
C ASP A 61 -4.79 -5.56 -8.05
N ILE A 62 -4.00 -5.61 -6.98
CA ILE A 62 -2.90 -6.57 -6.80
C ILE A 62 -3.32 -7.87 -6.12
N LEU A 63 -4.51 -7.95 -5.53
CA LEU A 63 -5.00 -9.15 -4.84
C LEU A 63 -5.44 -10.23 -5.83
N VAL A 64 -4.50 -10.72 -6.61
CA VAL A 64 -4.66 -11.71 -7.67
C VAL A 64 -3.96 -13.02 -7.31
N PRO A 65 -4.30 -14.17 -7.95
CA PRO A 65 -3.67 -15.46 -7.66
C PRO A 65 -2.14 -15.44 -7.71
N GLU A 66 -1.55 -14.66 -8.62
CA GLU A 66 -0.09 -14.50 -8.74
C GLU A 66 0.51 -13.93 -7.46
N TYR A 67 -0.09 -12.89 -6.87
CA TYR A 67 0.36 -12.34 -5.60
C TYR A 67 0.25 -13.37 -4.47
N PHE A 68 -0.92 -14.02 -4.35
CA PHE A 68 -1.13 -15.00 -3.29
C PHE A 68 -0.22 -16.23 -3.36
N GLY A 69 0.23 -16.61 -4.56
CA GLY A 69 1.14 -17.72 -4.78
C GLY A 69 2.62 -17.40 -4.58
N ASN A 70 2.99 -16.11 -4.50
CA ASN A 70 4.39 -15.67 -4.49
C ASN A 70 4.65 -14.53 -3.50
N ARG A 71 3.94 -14.48 -2.38
CA ARG A 71 4.00 -13.38 -1.40
C ARG A 71 5.41 -13.07 -0.91
N GLU A 72 6.25 -14.08 -0.80
CA GLU A 72 7.63 -13.96 -0.35
C GLU A 72 8.51 -13.08 -1.26
N HIS A 73 8.05 -12.82 -2.49
CA HIS A 73 8.76 -11.96 -3.43
C HIS A 73 8.32 -10.49 -3.36
N PHE A 74 7.26 -10.18 -2.60
CA PHE A 74 6.69 -8.84 -2.48
C PHE A 74 6.98 -8.25 -1.10
N VAL A 75 8.20 -7.76 -0.92
CA VAL A 75 8.71 -7.27 0.38
C VAL A 75 8.68 -5.75 0.46
N ALA A 76 9.04 -5.07 -0.63
CA ALA A 76 9.10 -3.61 -0.71
C ALA A 76 8.16 -3.07 -1.79
N PRO A 77 7.73 -1.79 -1.72
CA PRO A 77 6.86 -1.19 -2.74
C PRO A 77 7.34 -1.38 -4.18
N VAL A 78 8.64 -1.38 -4.42
CA VAL A 78 9.23 -1.57 -5.75
C VAL A 78 8.90 -2.95 -6.36
N ASP A 79 8.74 -3.97 -5.55
CA ASP A 79 8.49 -5.34 -6.01
C ASP A 79 7.11 -5.51 -6.68
N TYR A 80 6.19 -4.58 -6.39
CA TYR A 80 4.83 -4.60 -6.92
C TYR A 80 4.69 -3.93 -8.29
N LEU A 81 5.66 -3.17 -8.77
CA LEU A 81 5.52 -2.33 -9.96
C LEU A 81 5.14 -3.13 -11.20
N GLU A 82 5.83 -4.24 -11.46
CA GLU A 82 5.55 -5.14 -12.58
C GLU A 82 4.17 -5.82 -12.44
N LEU A 83 3.82 -6.25 -11.25
CA LEU A 83 2.51 -6.87 -10.99
C LEU A 83 1.40 -5.87 -11.27
N ILE A 84 1.52 -4.64 -10.78
CA ILE A 84 0.53 -3.57 -10.96
C ILE A 84 0.38 -3.22 -12.44
N ALA A 85 1.50 -3.04 -13.14
CA ALA A 85 1.51 -2.61 -14.55
C ALA A 85 0.81 -3.61 -15.49
N ARG A 86 0.86 -4.90 -15.14
CA ARG A 86 0.21 -5.98 -15.92
C ARG A 86 -1.28 -6.16 -15.63
N GLN A 87 -1.82 -5.57 -14.56
CA GLN A 87 -3.24 -5.72 -14.27
C GLN A 87 -4.11 -4.95 -15.26
N PRO A 88 -5.25 -5.51 -15.65
CA PRO A 88 -6.23 -4.79 -16.48
C PRO A 88 -6.68 -3.51 -15.77
N LYS A 89 -6.67 -2.40 -16.49
CA LYS A 89 -7.22 -1.14 -16.00
C LYS A 89 -8.74 -1.23 -15.86
N VAL A 90 -9.28 -0.63 -14.80
CA VAL A 90 -10.73 -0.62 -14.54
C VAL A 90 -11.41 0.61 -15.15
N SER A 91 -10.67 1.68 -15.37
CA SER A 91 -11.15 2.91 -16.04
C SER A 91 -9.98 3.79 -16.50
N GLU A 92 -10.26 4.84 -17.24
CA GLU A 92 -9.31 5.94 -17.43
C GLU A 92 -9.08 6.69 -16.11
N PRO A 93 -7.86 7.22 -15.87
CA PRO A 93 -7.56 8.00 -14.68
C PRO A 93 -8.51 9.19 -14.49
N GLY A 94 -8.99 9.36 -13.27
CA GLY A 94 -9.93 10.43 -12.89
C GLY A 94 -11.38 10.19 -13.25
N LYS A 95 -11.74 9.08 -13.91
CA LYS A 95 -13.12 8.86 -14.40
C LYS A 95 -14.01 8.09 -13.45
N GLN A 96 -13.45 7.18 -12.67
CA GLN A 96 -14.22 6.32 -11.80
C GLN A 96 -13.50 6.09 -10.48
N TRP A 97 -14.25 6.08 -9.39
CA TRP A 97 -13.75 5.60 -8.11
C TRP A 97 -13.74 4.07 -8.09
N SER A 98 -12.61 3.51 -7.73
CA SER A 98 -12.44 2.07 -7.54
C SER A 98 -11.37 1.84 -6.47
N TYR A 99 -11.74 1.22 -5.36
CA TYR A 99 -10.77 0.90 -4.31
C TYR A 99 -9.60 0.10 -4.87
N SER A 100 -8.38 0.53 -4.59
CA SER A 100 -7.17 -0.06 -5.16
C SER A 100 -6.04 -0.15 -4.14
N ASN A 101 -5.62 -1.37 -3.82
CA ASN A 101 -4.39 -1.59 -3.06
C ASN A 101 -3.16 -1.23 -3.90
N ALA A 102 -3.21 -1.47 -5.21
CA ALA A 102 -2.15 -1.10 -6.15
C ALA A 102 -1.79 0.39 -6.05
N GLY A 103 -2.79 1.28 -5.96
CA GLY A 103 -2.56 2.71 -5.81
C GLY A 103 -1.77 3.05 -4.55
N PHE A 104 -2.01 2.36 -3.45
CA PHE A 104 -1.30 2.60 -2.19
C PHE A 104 0.10 1.99 -2.16
N MET A 105 0.37 0.90 -2.88
CA MET A 105 1.74 0.42 -3.11
C MET A 105 2.55 1.45 -3.90
N LEU A 106 1.97 2.06 -4.93
CA LEU A 106 2.63 3.13 -5.68
C LEU A 106 2.85 4.38 -4.82
N LEU A 107 1.92 4.75 -3.95
CA LEU A 107 2.13 5.84 -2.98
C LEU A 107 3.27 5.53 -2.01
N GLY A 108 3.41 4.29 -1.55
CA GLY A 108 4.56 3.85 -0.77
C GLY A 108 5.87 4.05 -1.53
N ARG A 109 5.94 3.65 -2.80
CA ARG A 109 7.11 3.88 -3.65
C ARG A 109 7.40 5.36 -3.86
N ILE A 110 6.38 6.18 -4.02
CA ILE A 110 6.51 7.64 -4.12
C ILE A 110 7.12 8.22 -2.84
N VAL A 111 6.70 7.74 -1.65
CA VAL A 111 7.32 8.15 -0.38
C VAL A 111 8.80 7.84 -0.38
N GLU A 112 9.21 6.63 -0.78
CA GLU A 112 10.63 6.25 -0.85
C GLU A 112 11.43 7.14 -1.79
N ASN A 113 10.95 7.34 -3.00
CA ASN A 113 11.66 8.14 -4.02
C ASN A 113 11.78 9.62 -3.60
N ALA A 114 10.73 10.20 -3.03
CA ALA A 114 10.71 11.61 -2.63
C ALA A 114 11.46 11.89 -1.32
N SER A 115 11.50 10.93 -0.41
CA SER A 115 12.19 11.09 0.88
C SER A 115 13.63 10.62 0.85
N HIS A 116 13.99 9.69 -0.04
CA HIS A 116 15.23 8.91 -0.05
C HIS A 116 15.40 8.03 1.21
N GLU A 117 14.28 7.58 1.77
CA GLU A 117 14.21 6.67 2.92
C GLU A 117 13.36 5.46 2.53
N ASP A 118 13.60 4.29 3.12
CA ASP A 118 12.68 3.18 2.99
C ASP A 118 11.32 3.53 3.60
N TYR A 119 10.24 2.94 3.08
CA TYR A 119 8.87 3.29 3.49
C TYR A 119 8.63 3.10 4.98
N ASP A 120 9.03 1.95 5.53
CA ASP A 120 8.82 1.62 6.94
C ASP A 120 9.58 2.59 7.85
N GLY A 121 10.83 2.89 7.48
CA GLY A 121 11.67 3.84 8.20
C GLY A 121 11.09 5.26 8.17
N TYR A 122 10.56 5.69 7.03
CA TYR A 122 9.90 6.98 6.93
C TYR A 122 8.69 7.06 7.86
N ILE A 123 7.77 6.09 7.78
CA ILE A 123 6.58 6.08 8.64
C ILE A 123 6.96 6.02 10.12
N GLN A 124 7.93 5.19 10.48
CA GLN A 124 8.39 5.10 11.87
C GLN A 124 8.93 6.42 12.38
N ARG A 125 9.80 7.09 11.62
CA ARG A 125 10.48 8.32 12.05
C ARG A 125 9.58 9.56 12.00
N HIS A 126 8.77 9.69 10.94
CA HIS A 126 8.05 10.93 10.65
C HIS A 126 6.56 10.88 11.02
N VAL A 127 6.01 9.68 11.23
CA VAL A 127 4.58 9.52 11.58
C VAL A 127 4.43 8.95 12.99
N PHE A 128 4.98 7.76 13.28
CA PHE A 128 4.73 7.08 14.56
C PHE A 128 5.49 7.73 15.74
N THR A 129 6.77 7.95 15.59
CA THR A 129 7.62 8.49 16.68
C THR A 129 7.15 9.87 17.16
N PRO A 130 6.85 10.85 16.30
CA PRO A 130 6.43 12.19 16.73
C PRO A 130 5.15 12.22 17.57
N VAL A 131 4.26 11.24 17.38
CA VAL A 131 2.98 11.15 18.11
C VAL A 131 3.00 10.10 19.23
N GLY A 132 4.16 9.54 19.51
CA GLY A 132 4.34 8.58 20.63
C GLY A 132 3.80 7.18 20.35
N MET A 133 3.60 6.78 19.10
CA MET A 133 3.13 5.44 18.71
C MET A 133 4.28 4.42 18.72
N HIS A 134 4.96 4.27 19.84
CA HIS A 134 6.17 3.43 19.94
C HIS A 134 5.92 1.92 19.85
N ALA A 135 4.66 1.48 19.96
CA ALA A 135 4.27 0.07 19.82
C ALA A 135 3.65 -0.24 18.45
N SER A 136 3.75 0.70 17.50
CA SER A 136 3.29 0.53 16.12
C SER A 136 4.48 0.33 15.18
N GLY A 137 4.32 -0.49 14.17
CA GLY A 137 5.37 -0.81 13.21
C GLY A 137 4.86 -1.74 12.12
N PHE A 138 5.76 -2.23 11.32
CA PHE A 138 5.50 -3.16 10.23
C PHE A 138 6.01 -4.55 10.61
N ASP A 139 5.18 -5.55 10.40
CA ASP A 139 5.53 -6.95 10.65
C ASP A 139 5.93 -7.61 9.33
N ARG A 140 7.11 -8.18 9.27
CA ARG A 140 7.57 -8.93 8.10
C ARG A 140 7.05 -10.36 8.16
N LEU A 141 6.77 -10.94 6.99
CA LEU A 141 6.28 -12.33 6.87
C LEU A 141 7.31 -13.38 7.30
N ASP A 142 8.58 -13.04 7.21
CA ASP A 142 9.73 -13.89 7.53
C ASP A 142 10.23 -13.74 8.97
N GLU A 143 9.56 -12.91 9.79
CA GLU A 143 9.91 -12.67 11.17
C GLU A 143 8.78 -13.06 12.13
N VAL A 144 9.15 -13.48 13.34
CA VAL A 144 8.20 -13.80 14.39
C VAL A 144 7.88 -12.57 15.21
N THR A 145 6.65 -12.06 15.09
CA THR A 145 6.18 -10.95 15.91
C THR A 145 5.64 -11.46 17.24
N PRO A 146 6.30 -11.14 18.37
CA PRO A 146 5.85 -11.58 19.70
C PRO A 146 4.46 -11.01 20.03
N LYS A 147 3.58 -11.85 20.60
CA LYS A 147 2.24 -11.47 21.04
C LYS A 147 1.33 -10.92 19.92
N LEU A 148 1.58 -11.34 18.68
CA LEU A 148 0.66 -11.06 17.60
C LEU A 148 -0.68 -11.76 17.84
N SER A 149 -1.78 -11.02 17.71
CA SER A 149 -3.13 -11.59 17.83
C SER A 149 -3.44 -12.49 16.65
N VAL A 150 -4.15 -13.57 16.91
CA VAL A 150 -4.65 -14.47 15.86
C VAL A 150 -5.99 -13.95 15.37
N GLY A 151 -6.15 -13.80 14.06
CA GLY A 151 -7.44 -13.51 13.43
C GLY A 151 -8.34 -14.74 13.42
N TYR A 152 -9.63 -14.52 13.52
CA TYR A 152 -10.64 -15.57 13.45
C TYR A 152 -11.71 -15.20 12.43
N TYR A 153 -12.21 -16.18 11.70
CA TYR A 153 -13.32 -16.01 10.79
C TYR A 153 -14.43 -17.05 11.07
N HIS A 154 -15.63 -16.71 10.69
CA HIS A 154 -16.77 -17.58 10.81
C HIS A 154 -16.93 -18.40 9.53
N ASP A 155 -17.00 -19.73 9.66
CA ASP A 155 -17.09 -20.65 8.52
C ASP A 155 -18.54 -20.81 8.08
N GLY A 156 -18.98 -19.89 7.23
CA GLY A 156 -20.34 -19.86 6.66
C GLY A 156 -21.39 -19.13 7.52
N MET A 157 -22.49 -18.77 6.87
CA MET A 157 -23.55 -17.91 7.44
C MET A 157 -24.29 -18.55 8.65
N PHE A 158 -24.21 -19.87 8.80
CA PHE A 158 -24.93 -20.65 9.82
C PHE A 158 -24.01 -21.45 10.75
N SER A 159 -22.70 -21.28 10.64
CA SER A 159 -21.76 -21.98 11.52
C SER A 159 -21.57 -21.21 12.82
N SER A 160 -21.64 -21.90 13.96
CA SER A 160 -21.26 -21.35 15.27
C SER A 160 -19.77 -21.52 15.58
N VAL A 161 -19.01 -22.07 14.65
CA VAL A 161 -17.57 -22.37 14.85
C VAL A 161 -16.73 -21.24 14.29
N TRP A 162 -15.93 -20.63 15.15
CA TRP A 162 -14.88 -19.69 14.77
C TRP A 162 -13.59 -20.47 14.47
N LYS A 163 -12.99 -20.23 13.30
CA LYS A 163 -11.71 -20.82 12.91
C LYS A 163 -10.63 -19.75 12.91
N ALA A 164 -9.45 -20.11 13.42
CA ALA A 164 -8.27 -19.27 13.30
C ALA A 164 -7.88 -19.13 11.82
N ASP A 165 -7.76 -17.90 11.34
CA ASP A 165 -7.35 -17.62 9.96
C ASP A 165 -5.84 -17.36 9.91
N TRP A 166 -5.08 -18.42 9.74
CA TRP A 166 -3.63 -18.34 9.58
C TRP A 166 -3.20 -17.82 8.20
N SER A 167 -4.13 -17.81 7.20
CA SER A 167 -3.82 -17.41 5.84
C SER A 167 -4.00 -15.91 5.57
N LYS A 168 -4.79 -15.22 6.41
CA LYS A 168 -5.18 -13.82 6.23
C LYS A 168 -4.52 -12.86 7.21
N ILE A 169 -3.63 -13.36 8.06
CA ILE A 169 -2.94 -12.56 9.09
C ILE A 169 -1.84 -11.67 8.51
N GLN A 170 -1.67 -11.68 7.21
CA GLN A 170 -0.51 -11.11 6.53
C GLN A 170 -0.94 -10.06 5.49
N PHE A 171 -1.20 -8.86 5.98
CA PHE A 171 -1.19 -7.62 5.20
C PHE A 171 -0.40 -6.57 5.95
#